data_767140dbedf8eb37bebdb8022628cfff
#
_entry.id   767140dbedf8eb37bebdb8022628cfff
#
_cell.length_a   1.000
_cell.length_b   1.000
_cell.length_c   1.000
_cell.angle_alpha   90.00
_cell.angle_beta   90.00
_cell.angle_gamma   90.00
#
_symmetry.space_group_name_H-M   'P 1'
#
loop_
_entity.id
_entity.type
_entity.pdbx_description
1 polymer ?
#
loop_
_entity_poly.entity_id
_entity_poly.type
_entity_poly.pdbx_seq_one_letter_code
_entity_poly.pdbx_strand_id
1 'polypeptide(L)'
;IEIDNVLAYDGGIYNNFPTDVMRDDFHPDVIIGSVVSTNPTKPKENDLMSQIENMVMQKTDYSIPDSMGILMTFKYDNVNLMDFQRIDELHDIGYNRTISMMDSIKSRIHRRVNLDNIRLRRMVYRSNFPELRFKNIIIDGANPQQQVYIKREFHKSDTKEFTYEDLKQGYFRLLSDK
;
A
#
# COMPACT_ATOMS: atom_id res chain seq x y z
N ILE A 1 -5.32 -4.65 -14.61
CA ILE A 1 -6.57 -3.93 -14.36
C ILE A 1 -6.83 -3.00 -15.54
N GLU A 2 -8.07 -2.92 -16.00
CA GLU A 2 -8.48 -1.98 -17.03
C GLU A 2 -9.11 -0.75 -16.37
N ILE A 3 -8.61 0.44 -16.72
CA ILE A 3 -9.11 1.74 -16.23
C ILE A 3 -9.31 2.63 -17.45
N ASP A 4 -10.52 3.13 -17.67
CA ASP A 4 -10.88 3.99 -18.80
C ASP A 4 -10.48 3.42 -20.16
N ASN A 5 -10.68 2.12 -20.38
CA ASN A 5 -10.26 1.34 -21.55
C ASN A 5 -8.72 1.29 -21.77
N VAL A 6 -7.93 1.57 -20.74
CA VAL A 6 -6.48 1.43 -20.75
C VAL A 6 -6.05 0.34 -19.78
N LEU A 7 -5.21 -0.57 -20.24
CA LEU A 7 -4.68 -1.64 -19.41
C LEU A 7 -3.60 -1.07 -18.47
N ALA A 8 -3.89 -1.05 -17.17
CA ALA A 8 -2.98 -0.57 -16.14
C ALA A 8 -2.28 -1.75 -15.44
N TYR A 9 -1.00 -1.59 -15.21
CA TYR A 9 -0.14 -2.54 -14.51
C TYR A 9 0.46 -1.90 -13.25
N ASP A 10 1.08 -2.72 -12.41
CA ASP A 10 1.84 -2.25 -11.26
C ASP A 10 3.04 -1.41 -11.71
N GLY A 11 3.14 -0.18 -11.19
CA GLY A 11 4.23 0.73 -11.50
C GLY A 11 5.62 0.20 -11.10
N GLY A 12 5.68 -0.72 -10.14
CA GLY A 12 6.91 -1.39 -9.72
C GLY A 12 7.56 -2.22 -10.82
N ILE A 13 6.80 -2.63 -11.85
CA ILE A 13 7.36 -3.31 -13.04
C ILE A 13 8.32 -2.37 -13.79
N TYR A 14 7.98 -1.07 -13.84
CA TYR A 14 8.74 -0.07 -14.58
C TYR A 14 9.78 0.63 -13.68
N ASN A 15 9.36 1.13 -12.53
CA ASN A 15 10.23 1.82 -11.57
C ASN A 15 9.76 1.53 -10.13
N ASN A 16 10.43 0.59 -9.47
CA ASN A 16 10.07 0.15 -8.12
C ASN A 16 10.62 1.07 -7.01
N PHE A 17 11.43 2.07 -7.37
CA PHE A 17 12.01 3.03 -6.44
C PHE A 17 12.13 4.41 -7.08
N PRO A 18 11.04 5.16 -7.25
CA PRO A 18 10.94 6.35 -8.07
C PRO A 18 11.56 7.60 -7.40
N THR A 19 12.86 7.55 -7.10
CA THR A 19 13.61 8.67 -6.50
C THR A 19 13.69 9.87 -7.42
N ASP A 20 13.79 9.64 -8.72
CA ASP A 20 13.79 10.63 -9.78
C ASP A 20 12.46 11.41 -9.79
N VAL A 21 11.33 10.72 -9.77
CA VAL A 21 10.00 11.34 -9.69
C VAL A 21 9.84 12.15 -8.40
N MET A 22 10.28 11.59 -7.26
CA MET A 22 10.24 12.32 -5.98
C MET A 22 11.04 13.61 -6.04
N ARG A 23 12.22 13.58 -6.65
CA ARG A 23 13.07 14.77 -6.81
C ARG A 23 12.44 15.80 -7.75
N ASP A 24 12.00 15.33 -8.92
CA ASP A 24 11.66 16.23 -10.03
C ASP A 24 10.23 16.81 -9.91
N ASP A 25 9.29 16.04 -9.36
CA ASP A 25 7.89 16.47 -9.22
C ASP A 25 7.58 17.10 -7.85
N PHE A 26 8.22 16.63 -6.78
CA PHE A 26 7.88 17.04 -5.41
C PHE A 26 8.92 17.96 -4.75
N HIS A 27 10.13 18.03 -5.27
CA HIS A 27 11.24 18.87 -4.77
C HIS A 27 11.40 18.84 -3.24
N PRO A 28 11.51 17.67 -2.59
CA PRO A 28 11.60 17.57 -1.14
C PRO A 28 12.95 18.06 -0.63
N ASP A 29 12.98 18.59 0.59
CA ASP A 29 14.24 18.95 1.28
C ASP A 29 15.10 17.74 1.61
N VAL A 30 14.48 16.60 1.92
CA VAL A 30 15.13 15.33 2.27
C VAL A 30 14.29 14.16 1.77
N ILE A 31 14.92 13.19 1.12
CA ILE A 31 14.32 11.92 0.73
C ILE A 31 14.73 10.85 1.73
N ILE A 32 13.78 10.11 2.28
CA ILE A 32 14.04 8.90 3.06
C ILE A 32 13.55 7.72 2.24
N GLY A 33 14.47 6.90 1.75
CA GLY A 33 14.16 5.69 1.01
C GLY A 33 14.23 4.45 1.88
N SER A 34 13.25 3.57 1.73
CA SER A 34 13.19 2.26 2.39
C SER A 34 13.17 1.18 1.32
N VAL A 35 14.24 0.38 1.26
CA VAL A 35 14.42 -0.66 0.25
C VAL A 35 14.38 -2.03 0.93
N VAL A 36 13.38 -2.81 0.57
CA VAL A 36 13.20 -4.21 1.01
C VAL A 36 13.33 -5.20 -0.15
N SER A 37 13.49 -4.69 -1.37
CA SER A 37 13.56 -5.45 -2.61
C SER A 37 14.96 -5.37 -3.23
N THR A 38 15.23 -6.27 -4.14
CA THR A 38 16.45 -6.28 -4.97
C THR A 38 16.05 -6.45 -6.43
N ASN A 39 16.90 -6.01 -7.34
CA ASN A 39 16.70 -6.30 -8.75
C ASN A 39 16.71 -7.82 -9.00
N PRO A 40 15.95 -8.31 -9.98
CA PRO A 40 15.98 -9.70 -10.36
C PRO A 40 17.41 -10.18 -10.64
N THR A 41 17.73 -11.35 -10.15
CA THR A 41 19.01 -12.01 -10.44
C THR A 41 19.02 -12.57 -11.87
N LYS A 42 20.19 -13.03 -12.37
CA LYS A 42 20.24 -13.69 -13.66
C LYS A 42 19.26 -14.87 -13.72
N PRO A 43 18.46 -14.98 -14.78
CA PRO A 43 17.49 -16.06 -14.91
C PRO A 43 18.19 -17.42 -14.91
N LYS A 44 17.57 -18.41 -14.29
CA LYS A 44 18.05 -19.80 -14.31
C LYS A 44 17.53 -20.51 -15.55
N GLU A 45 18.34 -21.35 -16.15
CA GLU A 45 18.00 -22.06 -17.41
C GLU A 45 16.70 -22.88 -17.32
N ASN A 46 16.41 -23.46 -16.14
CA ASN A 46 15.26 -24.34 -15.92
C ASN A 46 14.11 -23.67 -15.14
N ASP A 47 14.12 -22.34 -15.00
CA ASP A 47 13.10 -21.60 -14.26
C ASP A 47 12.45 -20.54 -15.16
N LEU A 48 11.35 -20.97 -15.82
CA LEU A 48 10.59 -20.12 -16.72
C LEU A 48 10.08 -18.84 -16.06
N MET A 49 9.69 -18.91 -14.78
CA MET A 49 9.18 -17.72 -14.05
C MET A 49 10.28 -16.68 -13.86
N SER A 50 11.50 -17.11 -13.47
CA SER A 50 12.64 -16.19 -13.35
C SER A 50 13.05 -15.58 -14.70
N GLN A 51 12.86 -16.30 -15.79
CA GLN A 51 13.10 -15.79 -17.14
C GLN A 51 12.07 -14.73 -17.53
N ILE A 52 10.77 -14.99 -17.31
CA ILE A 52 9.68 -14.04 -17.56
C ILE A 52 9.85 -12.78 -16.68
N GLU A 53 10.15 -12.94 -15.40
CA GLU A 53 10.41 -11.83 -14.49
C GLU A 53 11.53 -10.93 -15.02
N ASN A 54 12.65 -11.50 -15.44
CA ASN A 54 13.76 -10.73 -16.01
C ASN A 54 13.44 -10.05 -17.36
N MET A 55 12.47 -10.57 -18.10
CA MET A 55 12.02 -9.96 -19.36
C MET A 55 11.07 -8.78 -19.12
N VAL A 56 10.25 -8.84 -18.08
CA VAL A 56 9.17 -7.88 -17.81
C VAL A 56 9.63 -6.77 -16.85
N MET A 57 10.38 -7.13 -15.79
CA MET A 57 10.83 -6.19 -14.79
C MET A 57 12.03 -5.38 -15.27
N GLN A 58 11.91 -4.06 -15.24
CA GLN A 58 13.06 -3.19 -15.48
C GLN A 58 13.98 -3.15 -14.26
N LYS A 59 15.28 -2.94 -14.53
CA LYS A 59 16.23 -2.72 -13.42
C LYS A 59 15.97 -1.39 -12.77
N THR A 60 15.70 -1.42 -11.49
CA THR A 60 15.47 -0.24 -10.66
C THR A 60 16.79 0.26 -10.07
N ASP A 61 17.01 1.58 -10.10
CA ASP A 61 18.08 2.22 -9.36
C ASP A 61 17.62 2.47 -7.91
N TYR A 62 18.11 1.65 -6.99
CA TYR A 62 17.84 1.76 -5.55
C TYR A 62 18.83 2.70 -4.85
N SER A 63 19.23 3.79 -5.48
CA SER A 63 20.15 4.75 -4.87
C SER A 63 19.47 6.07 -4.52
N ILE A 64 20.00 6.71 -3.48
CA ILE A 64 19.71 8.11 -3.14
C ILE A 64 21.08 8.78 -2.92
N PRO A 65 21.38 9.86 -3.65
CA PRO A 65 22.60 10.62 -3.39
C PRO A 65 22.66 11.11 -1.94
N ASP A 66 23.80 11.02 -1.30
CA ASP A 66 23.99 11.44 0.10
C ASP A 66 23.56 12.88 0.36
N SER A 67 23.71 13.76 -0.62
CA SER A 67 23.26 15.15 -0.55
C SER A 67 21.74 15.32 -0.50
N MET A 68 20.99 14.33 -0.98
CA MET A 68 19.53 14.41 -1.16
C MET A 68 18.77 13.64 -0.09
N GLY A 69 19.38 12.66 0.57
CA GLY A 69 18.61 11.87 1.48
C GLY A 69 19.32 10.75 2.21
N ILE A 70 18.55 9.84 2.73
CA ILE A 70 18.99 8.67 3.51
C ILE A 70 18.39 7.42 2.90
N LEU A 71 19.22 6.46 2.56
CA LEU A 71 18.80 5.15 2.09
C LEU A 71 18.86 4.13 3.23
N MET A 72 17.74 3.50 3.52
CA MET A 72 17.63 2.38 4.44
C MET A 72 17.41 1.10 3.64
N THR A 73 18.39 0.21 3.66
CA THR A 73 18.27 -1.10 3.01
C THR A 73 18.04 -2.18 4.06
N PHE A 74 17.01 -2.96 3.87
CA PHE A 74 16.65 -4.10 4.70
C PHE A 74 16.83 -5.38 3.91
N LYS A 75 17.55 -6.34 4.47
CA LYS A 75 17.71 -7.67 3.89
C LYS A 75 17.00 -8.66 4.79
N TYR A 76 16.09 -9.39 4.21
CA TYR A 76 15.36 -10.46 4.88
C TYR A 76 15.72 -11.78 4.20
N ASP A 77 16.33 -12.68 4.96
CA ASP A 77 16.70 -13.99 4.44
C ASP A 77 15.48 -14.92 4.51
N ASN A 78 15.26 -15.68 3.44
CA ASN A 78 14.22 -16.70 3.35
C ASN A 78 12.80 -16.20 3.70
N VAL A 79 12.42 -15.04 3.17
CA VAL A 79 11.05 -14.50 3.29
C VAL A 79 10.34 -14.62 1.96
N ASN A 80 9.15 -15.24 1.97
CA ASN A 80 8.26 -15.35 0.82
C ASN A 80 7.09 -14.36 0.93
N LEU A 81 6.46 -14.05 -0.20
CA LEU A 81 5.32 -13.13 -0.28
C LEU A 81 4.13 -13.56 0.60
N MET A 82 4.01 -14.85 0.94
CA MET A 82 2.90 -15.40 1.72
C MET A 82 3.28 -15.69 3.19
N ASP A 83 4.44 -15.24 3.65
CA ASP A 83 4.91 -15.48 5.03
C ASP A 83 4.26 -14.52 6.04
N PHE A 84 2.93 -14.39 5.99
CA PHE A 84 2.17 -13.50 6.88
C PHE A 84 2.33 -13.83 8.37
N GLN A 85 2.71 -15.05 8.70
CA GLN A 85 2.97 -15.49 10.09
C GLN A 85 4.22 -14.81 10.69
N ARG A 86 5.12 -14.28 9.87
CA ARG A 86 6.36 -13.61 10.29
C ARG A 86 6.24 -12.09 10.36
N ILE A 87 5.03 -11.53 10.26
CA ILE A 87 4.82 -10.07 10.22
C ILE A 87 5.43 -9.38 11.43
N ASP A 88 5.24 -9.91 12.64
CA ASP A 88 5.76 -9.31 13.87
C ASP A 88 7.29 -9.33 13.89
N GLU A 89 7.91 -10.44 13.49
CA GLU A 89 9.37 -10.55 13.35
C GLU A 89 9.93 -9.52 12.36
N LEU A 90 9.31 -9.42 11.18
CA LEU A 90 9.74 -8.51 10.12
C LEU A 90 9.56 -7.04 10.53
N HIS A 91 8.46 -6.75 11.22
CA HIS A 91 8.22 -5.43 11.82
C HIS A 91 9.32 -5.05 12.81
N ASP A 92 9.66 -5.93 13.74
CA ASP A 92 10.65 -5.67 14.78
C ASP A 92 12.06 -5.48 14.20
N ILE A 93 12.43 -6.25 13.17
CA ILE A 93 13.67 -6.07 12.43
C ILE A 93 13.71 -4.67 11.78
N GLY A 94 12.66 -4.30 11.07
CA GLY A 94 12.54 -2.99 10.41
C GLY A 94 12.56 -1.84 11.40
N TYR A 95 11.83 -1.95 12.50
CA TYR A 95 11.76 -0.96 13.57
C TYR A 95 13.13 -0.75 14.22
N ASN A 96 13.77 -1.82 14.71
CA ASN A 96 15.05 -1.74 15.39
C ASN A 96 16.15 -1.19 14.48
N ARG A 97 16.15 -1.59 13.19
CA ARG A 97 17.09 -1.05 12.22
C ARG A 97 16.87 0.45 12.00
N THR A 98 15.62 0.89 11.87
CA THR A 98 15.30 2.32 11.71
C THR A 98 15.69 3.12 12.95
N ILE A 99 15.42 2.62 14.16
CA ILE A 99 15.84 3.27 15.41
C ILE A 99 17.36 3.40 15.48
N SER A 100 18.13 2.42 15.06
CA SER A 100 19.61 2.51 15.04
C SER A 100 20.14 3.59 14.09
N MET A 101 19.34 4.03 13.11
CA MET A 101 19.69 5.12 12.18
C MET A 101 19.06 6.47 12.57
N MET A 102 18.36 6.54 13.69
CA MET A 102 17.57 7.72 14.08
C MET A 102 18.39 8.99 14.23
N ASP A 103 19.62 8.90 14.72
CA ASP A 103 20.50 10.08 14.85
C ASP A 103 20.86 10.65 13.48
N SER A 104 21.16 9.79 12.52
CA SER A 104 21.41 10.17 11.12
C SER A 104 20.18 10.83 10.49
N ILE A 105 18.99 10.28 10.73
CA ILE A 105 17.73 10.84 10.26
C ILE A 105 17.47 12.21 10.89
N LYS A 106 17.60 12.34 12.21
CA LYS A 106 17.37 13.57 12.94
C LYS A 106 18.36 14.68 12.60
N SER A 107 19.60 14.34 12.27
CA SER A 107 20.61 15.34 11.89
C SER A 107 20.27 16.05 10.58
N ARG A 108 19.50 15.41 9.69
CA ARG A 108 19.08 15.98 8.39
C ARG A 108 17.69 16.64 8.44
N ILE A 109 16.87 16.30 9.44
CA ILE A 109 15.51 16.84 9.59
C ILE A 109 15.51 17.87 10.71
N HIS A 110 15.64 19.13 10.36
CA HIS A 110 15.68 20.25 11.33
C HIS A 110 14.29 20.71 11.74
N ARG A 111 13.30 20.52 10.86
CA ARG A 111 11.92 20.93 11.11
C ARG A 111 11.23 19.91 12.01
N ARG A 112 10.57 20.40 13.06
CA ARG A 112 9.69 19.59 13.91
C ARG A 112 8.27 20.14 13.80
N VAL A 113 7.31 19.25 13.62
CA VAL A 113 5.89 19.61 13.61
C VAL A 113 5.25 19.05 14.86
N ASN A 114 4.47 19.89 15.56
CA ASN A 114 3.72 19.45 16.71
C ASN A 114 2.68 18.40 16.27
N LEU A 115 2.60 17.29 17.01
CA LEU A 115 1.66 16.19 16.74
C LEU A 115 0.20 16.66 16.74
N ASP A 116 -0.16 17.62 17.58
CA ASP A 116 -1.52 18.14 17.64
C ASP A 116 -1.87 18.92 16.37
N ASN A 117 -0.92 19.66 15.79
CA ASN A 117 -1.11 20.30 14.51
C ASN A 117 -1.30 19.30 13.36
N ILE A 118 -0.63 18.13 13.42
CA ILE A 118 -0.84 17.06 12.44
C ILE A 118 -2.23 16.44 12.61
N ARG A 119 -2.64 16.17 13.85
CA ARG A 119 -3.97 15.63 14.16
C ARG A 119 -5.07 16.58 13.70
N LEU A 120 -4.92 17.87 14.01
CA LEU A 120 -5.88 18.90 13.60
C LEU A 120 -6.00 18.97 12.08
N ARG A 121 -4.88 19.02 11.35
CA ARG A 121 -4.89 19.03 9.87
C ARG A 121 -5.55 17.78 9.31
N ARG A 122 -5.30 16.60 9.88
CA ARG A 122 -5.96 15.35 9.46
C ARG A 122 -7.46 15.37 9.73
N MET A 123 -7.88 15.93 10.86
CA MET A 123 -9.29 16.08 11.21
C MET A 123 -10.00 17.03 10.24
N VAL A 124 -9.42 18.20 9.99
CA VAL A 124 -9.95 19.17 9.01
C VAL A 124 -9.99 18.57 7.60
N TYR A 125 -8.95 17.87 7.18
CA TYR A 125 -8.92 17.21 5.89
C TYR A 125 -10.07 16.18 5.77
N ARG A 126 -10.24 15.33 6.77
CA ARG A 126 -11.31 14.31 6.79
C ARG A 126 -12.71 14.93 6.82
N SER A 127 -12.90 16.05 7.51
CA SER A 127 -14.20 16.73 7.57
C SER A 127 -14.64 17.35 6.25
N ASN A 128 -13.69 17.59 5.34
CA ASN A 128 -13.98 18.09 3.98
C ASN A 128 -14.45 17.00 3.01
N PHE A 129 -14.35 15.72 3.40
CA PHE A 129 -14.89 14.63 2.57
C PHE A 129 -16.35 14.39 2.93
N PRO A 130 -17.25 14.34 1.94
CA PRO A 130 -18.63 13.94 2.18
C PRO A 130 -18.65 12.50 2.72
N GLU A 131 -19.58 12.23 3.61
CA GLU A 131 -19.84 10.87 4.06
C GLU A 131 -20.21 9.99 2.85
N LEU A 132 -19.54 8.84 2.73
CA LEU A 132 -19.83 7.90 1.66
C LEU A 132 -21.23 7.30 1.88
N ARG A 133 -22.15 7.57 0.95
CA ARG A 133 -23.50 7.04 0.91
C ARG A 133 -23.74 6.28 -0.36
N PHE A 134 -24.31 5.10 -0.25
CA PHE A 134 -24.57 4.19 -1.35
C PHE A 134 -26.07 4.03 -1.52
N LYS A 135 -26.53 3.96 -2.76
CA LYS A 135 -27.95 3.76 -3.10
C LYS A 135 -28.25 2.34 -3.55
N ASN A 136 -27.28 1.70 -4.19
CA ASN A 136 -27.45 0.39 -4.78
C ASN A 136 -26.24 -0.50 -4.52
N ILE A 137 -26.50 -1.81 -4.45
CA ILE A 137 -25.47 -2.86 -4.43
C ILE A 137 -25.68 -3.70 -5.68
N ILE A 138 -24.61 -3.83 -6.48
CA ILE A 138 -24.56 -4.74 -7.62
C ILE A 138 -23.81 -6.00 -7.14
N ILE A 139 -24.39 -7.15 -7.37
CA ILE A 139 -23.83 -8.44 -6.94
C ILE A 139 -23.69 -9.31 -8.17
N ASP A 140 -22.46 -9.66 -8.50
CA ASP A 140 -22.13 -10.55 -9.59
C ASP A 140 -21.81 -11.96 -9.07
N GLY A 141 -22.07 -12.98 -9.88
CA GLY A 141 -21.71 -14.38 -9.59
C GLY A 141 -22.60 -15.10 -8.58
N ALA A 142 -23.66 -14.45 -8.05
CA ALA A 142 -24.59 -15.06 -7.10
C ALA A 142 -25.95 -15.36 -7.77
N ASN A 143 -26.62 -16.45 -7.34
CA ASN A 143 -27.97 -16.76 -7.80
C ASN A 143 -29.00 -15.76 -7.22
N PRO A 144 -30.25 -15.69 -7.76
CA PRO A 144 -31.24 -14.70 -7.32
C PRO A 144 -31.56 -14.74 -5.81
N GLN A 145 -31.61 -15.92 -5.20
CA GLN A 145 -31.87 -16.06 -3.76
C GLN A 145 -30.71 -15.55 -2.91
N GLN A 146 -29.50 -15.86 -3.33
CA GLN A 146 -28.29 -15.32 -2.70
C GLN A 146 -28.19 -13.80 -2.83
N GLN A 147 -28.54 -13.24 -4.00
CA GLN A 147 -28.54 -11.79 -4.19
C GLN A 147 -29.51 -11.08 -3.24
N VAL A 148 -30.72 -11.63 -3.07
CA VAL A 148 -31.71 -11.09 -2.11
C VAL A 148 -31.16 -11.15 -0.68
N TYR A 149 -30.58 -12.27 -0.30
CA TYR A 149 -29.98 -12.45 1.02
C TYR A 149 -28.84 -11.46 1.26
N ILE A 150 -27.86 -11.38 0.36
CA ILE A 150 -26.73 -10.46 0.45
C ILE A 150 -27.21 -9.01 0.55
N LYS A 151 -28.14 -8.58 -0.32
CA LYS A 151 -28.71 -7.22 -0.27
C LYS A 151 -29.32 -6.91 1.09
N ARG A 152 -30.06 -7.84 1.67
CA ARG A 152 -30.68 -7.68 2.99
C ARG A 152 -29.63 -7.53 4.11
N GLU A 153 -28.50 -8.26 4.04
CA GLU A 153 -27.45 -8.17 5.04
C GLU A 153 -26.68 -6.85 4.99
N PHE A 154 -26.54 -6.26 3.80
CA PHE A 154 -25.93 -4.95 3.65
C PHE A 154 -26.89 -3.80 3.97
N HIS A 155 -28.17 -3.96 3.74
CA HIS A 155 -29.17 -2.90 3.88
C HIS A 155 -30.30 -3.38 4.81
N LYS A 156 -30.07 -3.29 6.12
CA LYS A 156 -31.08 -3.67 7.15
C LYS A 156 -32.03 -2.53 7.54
N SER A 157 -31.73 -1.29 7.12
CA SER A 157 -32.57 -0.14 7.40
C SER A 157 -33.56 0.16 6.25
N ASP A 158 -34.75 0.68 6.57
CA ASP A 158 -35.73 1.13 5.58
C ASP A 158 -35.34 2.42 4.84
N THR A 159 -34.11 2.90 5.05
CA THR A 159 -33.59 4.09 4.39
C THR A 159 -33.20 3.78 2.94
N LYS A 160 -33.41 4.74 2.05
CA LYS A 160 -33.05 4.60 0.62
C LYS A 160 -31.53 4.59 0.36
N GLU A 161 -30.74 4.95 1.34
CA GLU A 161 -29.29 5.06 1.26
C GLU A 161 -28.66 4.39 2.50
N PHE A 162 -27.50 3.78 2.31
CA PHE A 162 -26.72 3.18 3.39
C PHE A 162 -25.31 3.75 3.41
N THR A 163 -24.70 3.79 4.59
CA THR A 163 -23.40 4.35 4.83
C THR A 163 -22.29 3.33 4.61
N TYR A 164 -21.03 3.78 4.63
CA TYR A 164 -19.88 2.88 4.63
C TYR A 164 -19.86 1.96 5.86
N GLU A 165 -20.34 2.43 7.02
CA GLU A 165 -20.41 1.59 8.22
C GLU A 165 -21.46 0.49 8.10
N ASP A 166 -22.62 0.77 7.49
CA ASP A 166 -23.63 -0.25 7.17
C ASP A 166 -23.05 -1.33 6.24
N LEU A 167 -22.30 -0.90 5.21
CA LEU A 167 -21.62 -1.78 4.28
C LEU A 167 -20.62 -2.70 5.03
N LYS A 168 -19.80 -2.13 5.87
CA LYS A 168 -18.79 -2.85 6.66
C LYS A 168 -19.43 -3.87 7.59
N GLN A 169 -20.47 -3.48 8.31
CA GLN A 169 -21.21 -4.38 9.18
C GLN A 169 -21.88 -5.53 8.40
N GLY A 170 -22.48 -5.24 7.24
CA GLY A 170 -23.04 -6.23 6.35
C GLY A 170 -22.00 -7.24 5.87
N TYR A 171 -20.83 -6.76 5.49
CA TYR A 171 -19.71 -7.60 5.08
C TYR A 171 -19.25 -8.57 6.19
N PHE A 172 -19.07 -8.07 7.42
CA PHE A 172 -18.68 -8.93 8.55
C PHE A 172 -19.78 -9.94 8.92
N ARG A 173 -21.05 -9.58 8.80
CA ARG A 173 -22.14 -10.55 9.00
C ARG A 173 -22.07 -11.68 7.99
N LEU A 174 -21.90 -11.38 6.70
CA LEU A 174 -21.74 -12.41 5.66
C LEU A 174 -20.50 -13.30 5.86
N LEU A 175 -19.42 -12.76 6.39
CA LEU A 175 -18.23 -13.56 6.71
C LEU A 175 -18.44 -14.51 7.90
N SER A 176 -19.31 -14.15 8.84
CA SER A 176 -19.61 -14.96 10.03
C SER A 176 -20.65 -16.04 9.77
N ASP A 177 -21.39 -15.97 8.67
CA ASP A 177 -22.36 -16.95 8.24
C ASP A 177 -21.68 -18.13 7.51
N LYS A 178 -21.00 -19.00 8.28
CA LYS A 178 -20.42 -20.26 7.80
C LYS A 178 -21.24 -21.44 8.24
#